data_10d7c211b8bf9338f7f2340d35b98048
#
_entry.id   10d7c211b8bf9338f7f2340d35b98048
#
_cell.length_a   1.000
_cell.length_b   1.000
_cell.length_c   1.000
_cell.angle_alpha   90.00
_cell.angle_beta   90.00
_cell.angle_gamma   90.00
#
_symmetry.space_group_name_H-M   'P 1'
#
loop_
_entity.id
_entity.type
_entity.pdbx_description
1 polymer ?
#
loop_
_entity_poly.entity_id
_entity_poly.type
_entity_poly.pdbx_seq_one_letter_code
_entity_poly.pdbx_strand_id
1 'polypeptide(L)'
;MKNINGYWVDENNNRWDSGVFTEDQARRQSGTLINCTDCTDCTDCTDCTDCTDCRECRKCTDCRYCMKCRDCTDCTGFSYNPERLIGPRMGSRMAQTMVYFDKEKTQVVCGCFVGTMEEFKAHVDHTHGDTLHGESYKKFISIAETVISAFREFE
;
A
#
# COMPACT_ATOMS: atom_id res chain seq x y z
N MET A 1 -0.16 -21.97 -22.66
CA MET A 1 0.97 -21.79 -21.76
C MET A 1 2.26 -22.12 -22.48
N LYS A 2 3.35 -21.40 -22.23
CA LYS A 2 4.67 -21.64 -22.87
C LYS A 2 5.73 -21.67 -21.77
N ASN A 3 6.76 -22.52 -21.91
CA ASN A 3 7.93 -22.44 -21.02
C ASN A 3 8.94 -21.43 -21.60
N ILE A 4 9.21 -20.39 -20.82
CA ILE A 4 10.13 -19.32 -21.17
C ILE A 4 11.12 -19.15 -20.02
N ASN A 5 12.40 -19.45 -20.28
CA ASN A 5 13.48 -19.28 -19.30
C ASN A 5 13.21 -19.95 -17.92
N GLY A 6 12.65 -21.15 -17.92
CA GLY A 6 12.36 -21.88 -16.69
C GLY A 6 11.03 -21.52 -16.01
N TYR A 7 10.17 -20.77 -16.68
CA TYR A 7 8.85 -20.41 -16.19
C TYR A 7 7.76 -20.84 -17.18
N TRP A 8 6.67 -21.39 -16.64
CA TRP A 8 5.43 -21.52 -17.39
C TRP A 8 4.77 -20.14 -17.47
N VAL A 9 4.53 -19.65 -18.68
CA VAL A 9 3.97 -18.31 -18.92
C VAL A 9 2.65 -18.45 -19.66
N ASP A 10 1.61 -17.80 -19.16
CA ASP A 10 0.29 -17.75 -19.79
C ASP A 10 0.12 -16.54 -20.73
N GLU A 11 -1.06 -16.39 -21.32
CA GLU A 11 -1.41 -15.29 -22.20
C GLU A 11 -1.51 -13.92 -21.49
N ASN A 12 -1.68 -13.93 -20.16
CA ASN A 12 -1.72 -12.74 -19.31
C ASN A 12 -0.32 -12.40 -18.73
N ASN A 13 0.74 -13.10 -19.21
CA ASN A 13 2.12 -12.96 -18.74
C ASN A 13 2.34 -13.36 -17.27
N ASN A 14 1.42 -14.10 -16.66
CA ASN A 14 1.64 -14.71 -15.35
C ASN A 14 2.71 -15.80 -15.47
N ARG A 15 3.50 -15.97 -14.40
CA ARG A 15 4.68 -16.85 -14.41
C ARG A 15 4.65 -17.80 -13.22
N TRP A 16 4.92 -19.09 -13.49
CA TRP A 16 5.10 -20.14 -12.49
C TRP A 16 6.44 -20.80 -12.72
N ASP A 17 7.24 -20.92 -11.69
CA ASP A 17 8.53 -21.61 -11.74
C ASP A 17 8.31 -23.07 -12.18
N SER A 18 8.90 -23.47 -13.31
CA SER A 18 8.74 -24.81 -13.87
C SER A 18 9.48 -25.90 -13.08
N GLY A 19 10.34 -25.52 -12.14
CA GLY A 19 10.93 -26.45 -11.18
C GLY A 19 10.02 -26.79 -9.99
N VAL A 20 8.99 -25.95 -9.77
CA VAL A 20 8.03 -26.09 -8.67
C VAL A 20 6.67 -26.56 -9.17
N PHE A 21 6.22 -26.04 -10.30
CA PHE A 21 4.90 -26.29 -10.89
C PHE A 21 5.02 -27.09 -12.18
N THR A 22 4.15 -28.07 -12.36
CA THR A 22 3.93 -28.70 -13.66
C THR A 22 3.11 -27.75 -14.57
N GLU A 23 3.16 -27.95 -15.88
CA GLU A 23 2.34 -27.17 -16.82
C GLU A 23 0.84 -27.23 -16.46
N ASP A 24 0.34 -28.41 -16.07
CA ASP A 24 -1.05 -28.60 -15.71
C ASP A 24 -1.46 -27.87 -14.43
N GLN A 25 -0.56 -27.79 -13.45
CA GLN A 25 -0.78 -27.00 -12.23
C GLN A 25 -0.79 -25.50 -12.54
N ALA A 26 0.19 -25.02 -13.29
CA ALA A 26 0.26 -23.64 -13.74
C ALA A 26 -0.98 -23.26 -14.58
N ARG A 27 -1.40 -24.14 -15.49
CA ARG A 27 -2.58 -23.94 -16.34
C ARG A 27 -3.89 -23.87 -15.53
N ARG A 28 -4.01 -24.65 -14.46
CA ARG A 28 -5.18 -24.56 -13.55
C ARG A 28 -5.20 -23.27 -12.75
N GLN A 29 -4.04 -22.74 -12.36
CA GLN A 29 -3.93 -21.49 -11.62
C GLN A 29 -4.02 -20.25 -12.54
N SER A 30 -3.66 -20.38 -13.80
CA SER A 30 -3.75 -19.29 -14.79
C SER A 30 -5.15 -18.63 -14.86
N GLY A 31 -6.20 -19.42 -14.69
CA GLY A 31 -7.58 -18.92 -14.66
C GLY A 31 -7.95 -18.17 -13.37
N THR A 32 -7.13 -18.27 -12.31
CA THR A 32 -7.42 -17.66 -10.99
C THR A 32 -6.62 -16.40 -10.72
N LEU A 33 -5.63 -16.09 -11.55
CA LEU A 33 -4.81 -14.87 -11.41
C LEU A 33 -5.40 -13.66 -12.14
N ILE A 34 -6.54 -13.82 -12.76
CA ILE A 34 -7.41 -12.73 -13.22
C ILE A 34 -8.38 -12.46 -12.08
N ASN A 35 -8.49 -11.23 -11.61
CA ASN A 35 -9.28 -10.85 -10.45
C ASN A 35 -8.74 -11.46 -9.15
N CYS A 36 -7.46 -11.24 -8.86
CA CYS A 36 -6.85 -11.73 -7.62
C CYS A 36 -7.56 -11.17 -6.38
N THR A 37 -7.87 -12.03 -5.43
CA THR A 37 -8.46 -11.65 -4.14
C THR A 37 -7.52 -12.10 -3.01
N ASP A 38 -7.38 -11.29 -1.97
CA ASP A 38 -6.56 -11.57 -0.78
C ASP A 38 -5.08 -11.90 -1.09
N CYS A 39 -4.53 -11.39 -2.17
CA CYS A 39 -3.14 -11.62 -2.52
C CYS A 39 -2.19 -10.70 -1.76
N THR A 40 -0.99 -11.18 -1.48
CA THR A 40 0.08 -10.39 -0.88
C THR A 40 1.19 -10.15 -1.92
N ASP A 41 1.87 -8.99 -1.86
CA ASP A 41 2.97 -8.63 -2.75
C ASP A 41 2.62 -8.68 -4.26
N CYS A 42 1.39 -8.29 -4.61
CA CYS A 42 0.95 -8.27 -6.00
C CYS A 42 1.76 -7.28 -6.84
N THR A 43 2.26 -7.73 -7.99
CA THR A 43 2.96 -6.88 -8.96
C THR A 43 2.33 -7.05 -10.34
N ASP A 44 2.11 -5.95 -11.06
CA ASP A 44 1.55 -5.91 -12.41
C ASP A 44 0.19 -6.64 -12.57
N CYS A 45 -0.55 -6.80 -11.48
CA CYS A 45 -1.85 -7.46 -11.52
C CYS A 45 -2.95 -6.50 -12.01
N THR A 46 -4.03 -7.06 -12.51
CA THR A 46 -5.19 -6.30 -12.98
C THR A 46 -6.45 -6.78 -12.28
N ASP A 47 -7.35 -5.87 -11.95
CA ASP A 47 -8.64 -6.14 -11.32
C ASP A 47 -8.52 -6.88 -9.95
N CYS A 48 -7.51 -6.51 -9.14
CA CYS A 48 -7.28 -7.11 -7.82
C CYS A 48 -8.27 -6.57 -6.77
N THR A 49 -8.66 -7.43 -5.84
CA THR A 49 -9.53 -7.07 -4.71
C THR A 49 -8.89 -7.51 -3.39
N ASP A 50 -9.02 -6.71 -2.33
CA ASP A 50 -8.53 -6.99 -0.97
C ASP A 50 -7.03 -7.36 -0.87
N CYS A 51 -6.21 -6.92 -1.81
CA CYS A 51 -4.79 -7.26 -1.85
C CYS A 51 -3.96 -6.31 -0.99
N THR A 52 -2.82 -6.79 -0.50
CA THR A 52 -1.86 -5.99 0.28
C THR A 52 -0.54 -5.82 -0.49
N ASP A 53 0.15 -4.71 -0.24
CA ASP A 53 1.46 -4.37 -0.82
C ASP A 53 1.49 -4.37 -2.36
N CYS A 54 0.37 -4.00 -2.99
CA CYS A 54 0.26 -3.95 -4.45
C CYS A 54 1.25 -2.97 -5.08
N ARG A 55 1.89 -3.39 -6.16
CA ARG A 55 2.78 -2.54 -6.96
C ARG A 55 2.42 -2.60 -8.43
N GLU A 56 2.41 -1.41 -9.07
CA GLU A 56 2.21 -1.26 -10.52
C GLU A 56 0.92 -1.93 -11.03
N CYS A 57 -0.02 -2.22 -10.13
CA CYS A 57 -1.28 -2.87 -10.43
C CYS A 57 -2.30 -1.87 -11.01
N ARG A 58 -3.32 -2.38 -11.69
CA ARG A 58 -4.39 -1.56 -12.30
C ARG A 58 -5.75 -2.03 -11.85
N LYS A 59 -6.70 -1.09 -11.75
CA LYS A 59 -8.11 -1.36 -11.42
C LYS A 59 -8.27 -2.18 -10.14
N CYS A 60 -7.43 -1.93 -9.15
CA CYS A 60 -7.53 -2.62 -7.86
C CYS A 60 -8.68 -2.05 -7.04
N THR A 61 -9.33 -2.90 -6.26
CA THR A 61 -10.39 -2.51 -5.32
C THR A 61 -10.03 -2.98 -3.92
N ASP A 62 -10.31 -2.17 -2.89
CA ASP A 62 -10.08 -2.46 -1.46
C ASP A 62 -8.65 -2.91 -1.10
N CYS A 63 -7.68 -2.60 -1.94
CA CYS A 63 -6.29 -2.99 -1.71
C CYS A 63 -5.57 -2.05 -0.75
N ARG A 64 -4.57 -2.57 -0.02
CA ARG A 64 -3.78 -1.81 0.95
C ARG A 64 -2.36 -1.61 0.47
N TYR A 65 -1.75 -0.49 0.88
CA TYR A 65 -0.34 -0.16 0.58
C TYR A 65 -0.01 -0.14 -0.92
N CYS A 66 -0.96 0.28 -1.74
CA CYS A 66 -0.76 0.38 -3.19
C CYS A 66 0.37 1.34 -3.53
N MET A 67 1.29 0.92 -4.38
CA MET A 67 2.34 1.75 -4.94
C MET A 67 2.32 1.70 -6.46
N LYS A 68 2.38 2.87 -7.11
CA LYS A 68 2.33 3.02 -8.57
C LYS A 68 1.14 2.32 -9.23
N CYS A 69 0.06 2.12 -8.50
CA CYS A 69 -1.17 1.53 -9.00
C CYS A 69 -1.99 2.57 -9.74
N ARG A 70 -2.73 2.16 -10.76
CA ARG A 70 -3.59 3.03 -11.58
C ARG A 70 -5.04 2.54 -11.53
N ASP A 71 -5.97 3.49 -11.68
CA ASP A 71 -7.40 3.22 -11.74
C ASP A 71 -7.90 2.40 -10.54
N CYS A 72 -7.30 2.61 -9.36
CA CYS A 72 -7.66 1.89 -8.14
C CYS A 72 -8.87 2.53 -7.47
N THR A 73 -9.82 1.70 -7.01
CA THR A 73 -11.03 2.12 -6.30
C THR A 73 -10.98 1.57 -4.88
N ASP A 74 -11.30 2.41 -3.87
CA ASP A 74 -11.31 2.04 -2.45
C ASP A 74 -10.04 1.31 -1.96
N CYS A 75 -9.02 1.29 -2.78
CA CYS A 75 -7.69 0.94 -2.31
C CYS A 75 -7.31 1.95 -1.24
N THR A 76 -6.89 1.49 -0.06
CA THR A 76 -6.70 2.37 1.06
C THR A 76 -5.94 3.61 0.66
N GLY A 77 -6.70 4.55 0.34
CA GLY A 77 -6.54 5.91 0.15
C GLY A 77 -6.36 6.42 -1.24
N PHE A 78 -5.74 5.80 -2.22
CA PHE A 78 -5.24 6.55 -3.36
C PHE A 78 -5.59 5.93 -4.70
N SER A 79 -6.31 6.69 -5.53
CA SER A 79 -6.60 6.34 -6.94
C SER A 79 -5.39 6.53 -7.86
N TYR A 80 -4.30 7.10 -7.34
CA TYR A 80 -3.06 7.37 -8.08
C TYR A 80 -1.83 7.17 -7.18
N ASN A 81 -0.65 7.14 -7.76
CA ASN A 81 0.61 6.98 -7.04
C ASN A 81 0.75 8.05 -5.93
N PRO A 82 0.55 7.73 -4.65
CA PRO A 82 0.65 8.74 -3.60
C PRO A 82 2.11 9.11 -3.34
N GLU A 83 2.32 10.34 -2.94
CA GLU A 83 3.56 10.75 -2.31
C GLU A 83 3.68 10.09 -0.93
N ARG A 84 4.90 9.95 -0.45
CA ARG A 84 5.15 9.27 0.82
C ARG A 84 6.17 10.03 1.67
N LEU A 85 5.76 10.33 2.89
CA LEU A 85 6.66 10.82 3.94
C LEU A 85 6.90 9.70 4.95
N ILE A 86 8.17 9.39 5.21
CA ILE A 86 8.57 8.39 6.18
C ILE A 86 9.11 9.10 7.41
N GLY A 87 8.43 8.91 8.54
CA GLY A 87 8.86 9.39 9.83
C GLY A 87 9.92 8.49 10.49
N PRO A 88 10.56 8.96 11.53
CA PRO A 88 11.44 8.14 12.35
C PRO A 88 10.65 7.06 13.09
N ARG A 89 11.36 6.10 13.62
CA ARG A 89 10.76 5.13 14.56
C ARG A 89 10.45 5.85 15.86
N MET A 90 9.18 5.82 16.28
CA MET A 90 8.68 6.57 17.43
C MET A 90 7.78 5.72 18.32
N GLY A 91 7.47 6.27 19.49
CA GLY A 91 6.59 5.63 20.45
C GLY A 91 7.23 4.46 21.19
N SER A 92 6.47 3.86 22.10
CA SER A 92 6.93 2.76 22.96
C SER A 92 7.29 1.49 22.18
N ARG A 93 6.72 1.31 20.99
CA ARG A 93 6.96 0.14 20.12
C ARG A 93 8.02 0.40 19.05
N MET A 94 8.61 1.61 19.01
CA MET A 94 9.57 2.00 17.97
C MET A 94 9.04 1.72 16.55
N ALA A 95 7.73 1.89 16.34
CA ALA A 95 7.09 1.69 15.05
C ALA A 95 7.45 2.82 14.10
N GLN A 96 7.66 2.48 12.84
CA GLN A 96 7.84 3.47 11.80
C GLN A 96 6.48 4.09 11.43
N THR A 97 6.44 5.40 11.34
CA THR A 97 5.25 6.12 10.87
C THR A 97 5.43 6.47 9.41
N MET A 98 4.46 6.13 8.60
CA MET A 98 4.40 6.49 7.19
C MET A 98 3.15 7.32 6.91
N VAL A 99 3.30 8.37 6.14
CA VAL A 99 2.19 9.20 5.68
C VAL A 99 2.16 9.14 4.16
N TYR A 100 1.08 8.63 3.64
CA TYR A 100 0.78 8.61 2.21
C TYR A 100 -0.18 9.75 1.91
N PHE A 101 0.05 10.49 0.83
CA PHE A 101 -0.80 11.62 0.47
C PHE A 101 -0.79 11.90 -1.03
N ASP A 102 -1.88 12.48 -1.49
CA ASP A 102 -2.05 13.07 -2.82
C ASP A 102 -2.73 14.45 -2.68
N LYS A 103 -3.28 14.96 -3.77
CA LYS A 103 -3.97 16.26 -3.79
C LYS A 103 -5.19 16.31 -2.85
N GLU A 104 -5.86 15.21 -2.64
CA GLU A 104 -7.14 15.16 -1.94
C GLU A 104 -7.06 14.43 -0.60
N LYS A 105 -6.30 13.34 -0.55
CA LYS A 105 -6.32 12.39 0.55
C LYS A 105 -4.99 12.34 1.30
N THR A 106 -5.09 11.95 2.56
CA THR A 106 -3.93 11.64 3.42
C THR A 106 -4.25 10.41 4.24
N GLN A 107 -3.31 9.47 4.30
CA GLN A 107 -3.42 8.28 5.13
C GLN A 107 -2.15 8.10 5.96
N VAL A 108 -2.33 7.78 7.22
CA VAL A 108 -1.23 7.50 8.16
C VAL A 108 -1.22 6.03 8.51
N VAL A 109 -0.04 5.43 8.46
CA VAL A 109 0.23 4.06 8.91
C VAL A 109 1.30 4.12 10.00
N CYS A 110 0.98 3.63 11.19
CA CYS A 110 1.90 3.60 12.32
C CYS A 110 1.69 2.35 13.17
N GLY A 111 2.55 1.36 13.03
CA GLY A 111 2.36 0.06 13.67
C GLY A 111 1.05 -0.62 13.23
N CYS A 112 0.13 -0.81 14.16
CA CYS A 112 -1.21 -1.35 13.87
C CYS A 112 -2.26 -0.29 13.55
N PHE A 113 -1.90 1.00 13.58
CA PHE A 113 -2.82 2.07 13.23
C PHE A 113 -2.80 2.32 11.72
N VAL A 114 -3.99 2.41 11.14
CA VAL A 114 -4.23 2.89 9.78
C VAL A 114 -5.45 3.80 9.82
N GLY A 115 -5.32 5.02 9.30
CA GLY A 115 -6.41 5.98 9.30
C GLY A 115 -6.02 7.33 8.69
N THR A 116 -6.90 8.30 8.75
CA THR A 116 -6.65 9.68 8.32
C THR A 116 -5.68 10.39 9.27
N MET A 117 -5.21 11.58 8.89
CA MET A 117 -4.36 12.41 9.75
C MET A 117 -5.12 12.87 11.01
N GLU A 118 -6.40 13.19 10.88
CA GLU A 118 -7.26 13.60 11.98
C GLU A 118 -7.46 12.47 12.99
N GLU A 119 -7.73 11.27 12.50
CA GLU A 119 -7.87 10.07 13.35
C GLU A 119 -6.54 9.73 14.03
N PHE A 120 -5.42 9.92 13.33
CA PHE A 120 -4.10 9.70 13.92
C PHE A 120 -3.80 10.69 15.04
N LYS A 121 -4.10 11.98 14.87
CA LYS A 121 -3.99 13.00 15.92
C LYS A 121 -4.79 12.61 17.17
N ALA A 122 -6.06 12.27 16.97
CA ALA A 122 -6.94 11.85 18.06
C ALA A 122 -6.41 10.58 18.76
N HIS A 123 -5.88 9.63 18.00
CA HIS A 123 -5.27 8.41 18.54
C HIS A 123 -4.00 8.70 19.35
N VAL A 124 -3.14 9.59 18.87
CA VAL A 124 -1.92 10.04 19.58
C VAL A 124 -2.28 10.74 20.88
N ASP A 125 -3.23 11.66 20.85
CA ASP A 125 -3.68 12.39 22.04
C ASP A 125 -4.31 11.45 23.07
N HIS A 126 -5.13 10.51 22.65
CA HIS A 126 -5.75 9.54 23.54
C HIS A 126 -4.74 8.56 24.15
N THR A 127 -3.75 8.10 23.36
CA THR A 127 -2.83 7.03 23.79
C THR A 127 -1.60 7.56 24.50
N HIS A 128 -1.10 8.71 24.08
CA HIS A 128 0.17 9.28 24.56
C HIS A 128 0.03 10.64 25.23
N GLY A 129 -0.99 11.41 24.91
CA GLY A 129 -1.25 12.73 25.51
C GLY A 129 0.00 13.64 25.49
N ASP A 130 0.36 14.14 26.67
CA ASP A 130 1.50 15.05 26.84
C ASP A 130 2.81 14.35 27.26
N THR A 131 2.92 13.05 27.01
CA THR A 131 4.18 12.32 27.21
C THR A 131 5.20 12.68 26.13
N LEU A 132 6.50 12.37 26.39
CA LEU A 132 7.57 12.55 25.40
C LEU A 132 7.25 11.84 24.06
N HIS A 133 6.56 10.70 24.10
CA HIS A 133 6.13 10.02 22.88
C HIS A 133 5.03 10.81 22.17
N GLY A 134 4.04 11.31 22.90
CA GLY A 134 2.99 12.16 22.35
C GLY A 134 3.56 13.42 21.69
N GLU A 135 4.47 14.12 22.38
CA GLU A 135 5.13 15.29 21.81
C GLU A 135 5.94 14.98 20.53
N SER A 136 6.61 13.84 20.49
CA SER A 136 7.37 13.42 19.31
C SER A 136 6.45 13.21 18.11
N TYR A 137 5.30 12.55 18.34
CA TYR A 137 4.29 12.38 17.30
C TYR A 137 3.68 13.71 16.85
N LYS A 138 3.34 14.60 17.80
CA LYS A 138 2.79 15.93 17.48
C LYS A 138 3.75 16.76 16.60
N LYS A 139 5.05 16.73 16.88
CA LYS A 139 6.07 17.37 16.04
C LYS A 139 6.14 16.76 14.65
N PHE A 140 6.13 15.43 14.53
CA PHE A 140 6.14 14.77 13.24
C PHE A 140 4.88 15.09 12.43
N ILE A 141 3.71 15.07 13.06
CA ILE A 141 2.42 15.43 12.44
C ILE A 141 2.49 16.85 11.87
N SER A 142 2.99 17.81 12.63
CA SER A 142 3.13 19.20 12.16
C SER A 142 4.06 19.33 10.95
N ILE A 143 5.17 18.59 10.93
CA ILE A 143 6.05 18.53 9.76
C ILE A 143 5.32 17.91 8.56
N ALA A 144 4.63 16.80 8.77
CA ALA A 144 3.90 16.11 7.72
C ALA A 144 2.82 17.01 7.09
N GLU A 145 2.06 17.72 7.91
CA GLU A 145 1.05 18.68 7.42
C GLU A 145 1.65 19.81 6.62
N THR A 146 2.80 20.33 7.05
CA THR A 146 3.52 21.38 6.30
C THR A 146 3.96 20.87 4.92
N VAL A 147 4.51 19.66 4.85
CA VAL A 147 4.94 19.04 3.59
C VAL A 147 3.74 18.79 2.66
N ILE A 148 2.65 18.27 3.21
CA ILE A 148 1.43 17.99 2.45
C ILE A 148 0.82 19.27 1.90
N SER A 149 0.75 20.33 2.72
CA SER A 149 0.26 21.63 2.29
C SER A 149 1.10 22.20 1.14
N ALA A 150 2.42 22.21 1.31
CA ALA A 150 3.32 22.66 0.27
C ALA A 150 3.16 21.86 -1.03
N PHE A 151 3.07 20.53 -0.95
CA PHE A 151 2.82 19.70 -2.13
C PHE A 151 1.52 20.10 -2.86
N ARG A 152 0.44 20.33 -2.11
CA ARG A 152 -0.87 20.69 -2.67
C ARG A 152 -0.94 22.08 -3.28
N GLU A 153 -0.03 22.97 -2.88
CA GLU A 153 0.05 24.35 -3.41
C GLU A 153 0.85 24.44 -4.71
N PHE A 154 1.80 23.51 -4.95
CA PHE A 154 2.71 23.59 -6.10
C PHE A 154 2.26 22.78 -7.33
N GLU A 155 1.20 21.99 -7.23
CA GLU A 155 0.62 21.22 -8.32
C GLU A 155 -0.82 21.66 -8.68
#